data_4f91387468322ae74ecf8260d80fcb04
#
_entry.id   4f91387468322ae74ecf8260d80fcb04
#
_cell.length_a   1.000
_cell.length_b   1.000
_cell.length_c   1.000
_cell.angle_alpha   90.00
_cell.angle_beta   90.00
_cell.angle_gamma   90.00
#
_symmetry.space_group_name_H-M   'P 1'
#
loop_
_entity.id
_entity.type
_entity.pdbx_description
1 polymer ?
#
loop_
_entity_poly.entity_id
_entity_poly.type
_entity_poly.pdbx_seq_one_letter_code
_entity_poly.pdbx_strand_id
1 'polypeptide(L)'
;MSFRRLLSLFLLPAVLVAQTDPDFVDMTMSSNAFANRGSKAPRLDPKRIINESSSFLREREPEMNSEEYALYEKVVNMLGTNPAFALRLLEGMMNEKEKPSPAFEFILGNAYYATGDHAKTESSYKSAVERYPSFLRAWNNLGVLYYTTGRFGDAVQAFSKSVSLGDRDPTTYGLLGYSLEQEGNLIAAEVSYMQALSGDPGNADWQEGLLRLCVQGRQLARAEAIARTLIKSRPREARFWLVLANILLIGERRLEAAAILELCAGAGVAGAEELTLLGDLYAEQGLHAEALAIYAKLTSPDATTGEQRLLRLAQTLVAAGRPAEATRALQALPATLTRAGRTTRLLVQAQVASAAERWTEARRDLESILAEEPMNGPALLALGTVHVAEREDARAAFIFEAAGRVPATAYRASLELANLELRQRNYARSVEHLQRALSLEHSDMVADYLARVKTLVDADEPPKP
;
A
#
# COMPACT_ATOMS: atom_id res chain seq x y z
N MET A 1 5.57 -4.39 57.49
CA MET A 1 5.88 -4.81 56.10
C MET A 1 7.07 -3.99 55.63
N SER A 2 8.15 -4.60 55.19
CA SER A 2 9.44 -3.88 54.96
C SER A 2 9.35 -3.02 53.70
N PHE A 3 9.83 -1.78 53.86
CA PHE A 3 9.91 -0.70 52.84
C PHE A 3 10.50 -1.17 51.45
N ARG A 4 11.33 -2.20 51.48
CA ARG A 4 11.86 -2.82 50.23
C ARG A 4 10.82 -3.54 49.34
N ARG A 5 9.70 -4.01 49.90
CA ARG A 5 8.63 -4.64 49.11
C ARG A 5 7.66 -3.63 48.48
N LEU A 6 7.58 -2.40 48.99
CA LEU A 6 6.80 -1.33 48.37
C LEU A 6 7.51 -0.71 47.16
N LEU A 7 8.84 -0.59 47.18
CA LEU A 7 9.61 -0.07 46.05
C LEU A 7 9.71 -1.06 44.86
N SER A 8 9.64 -2.37 45.11
CA SER A 8 9.71 -3.39 44.07
C SER A 8 8.38 -3.58 43.28
N LEU A 9 7.27 -3.04 43.81
CA LEU A 9 5.97 -3.07 43.14
C LEU A 9 5.73 -1.87 42.19
N PHE A 10 6.64 -0.90 42.18
CA PHE A 10 6.53 0.34 41.35
C PHE A 10 7.64 0.55 40.33
N LEU A 11 8.56 -0.41 40.21
CA LEU A 11 9.29 -0.64 38.99
C LEU A 11 8.37 -1.40 38.02
N LEU A 12 7.26 -0.76 37.65
CA LEU A 12 6.62 -1.12 36.40
C LEU A 12 7.68 -0.94 35.32
N PRO A 13 8.08 -2.01 34.62
CA PRO A 13 8.71 -1.78 33.33
C PRO A 13 7.76 -0.83 32.60
N ALA A 14 8.31 0.21 32.02
CA ALA A 14 7.58 1.03 31.07
C ALA A 14 7.15 0.06 29.95
N VAL A 15 6.04 -0.62 30.17
CA VAL A 15 5.29 -1.23 29.10
C VAL A 15 4.84 -0.03 28.31
N LEU A 16 5.69 0.35 27.35
CA LEU A 16 5.15 0.91 26.14
C LEU A 16 4.17 -0.17 25.68
N VAL A 17 2.90 -0.04 26.05
CA VAL A 17 1.84 -0.55 25.23
C VAL A 17 2.17 0.17 23.91
N ALA A 18 2.77 -0.56 22.99
CA ALA A 18 2.76 -0.18 21.61
C ALA A 18 1.25 -0.03 21.34
N GLN A 19 0.77 1.23 21.44
CA GLN A 19 -0.45 1.59 20.77
C GLN A 19 -0.18 1.08 19.37
N THR A 20 -0.85 0.01 19.00
CA THR A 20 -0.94 -0.41 17.61
C THR A 20 -1.37 0.85 16.90
N ASP A 21 -0.42 1.45 16.21
CA ASP A 21 -0.62 2.67 15.45
C ASP A 21 -1.83 2.40 14.55
N PRO A 22 -2.97 3.06 14.69
CA PRO A 22 -4.11 2.83 13.84
C PRO A 22 -3.75 3.06 12.37
N ASP A 23 -2.72 3.87 12.09
CA ASP A 23 -2.16 4.07 10.75
C ASP A 23 -1.44 2.83 10.21
N PHE A 24 -0.99 1.90 11.07
CA PHE A 24 -0.36 0.65 10.62
C PHE A 24 -1.38 -0.32 9.98
N VAL A 25 -2.59 -0.37 10.51
CA VAL A 25 -3.70 -1.16 9.93
C VAL A 25 -4.22 -0.48 8.66
N ASP A 26 -4.17 0.86 8.57
CA ASP A 26 -4.69 1.62 7.43
C ASP A 26 -3.74 1.60 6.21
N MET A 27 -2.43 1.45 6.40
CA MET A 27 -1.48 1.28 5.29
C MET A 27 -1.61 -0.06 4.56
N THR A 28 -2.08 -1.12 5.23
CA THR A 28 -2.38 -2.42 4.60
C THR A 28 -3.79 -2.48 4.02
N MET A 29 -4.69 -1.59 4.47
CA MET A 29 -6.12 -1.59 4.14
C MET A 29 -6.50 -0.61 3.04
N SER A 30 -5.58 0.15 2.49
CA SER A 30 -5.90 1.04 1.37
C SER A 30 -6.25 0.19 0.15
N SER A 31 -7.54 -0.06 -0.05
CA SER A 31 -8.11 -0.56 -1.32
C SER A 31 -7.62 0.30 -2.52
N ASN A 32 -7.21 1.54 -2.27
CA ASN A 32 -6.54 2.43 -3.20
C ASN A 32 -5.12 1.98 -3.58
N ALA A 33 -4.39 1.23 -2.75
CA ALA A 33 -3.06 0.74 -3.12
C ALA A 33 -3.14 -0.30 -4.25
N PHE A 34 -4.22 -1.09 -4.30
CA PHE A 34 -4.48 -2.01 -5.41
C PHE A 34 -5.05 -1.30 -6.65
N ALA A 35 -5.94 -0.31 -6.44
CA ALA A 35 -6.55 0.46 -7.52
C ALA A 35 -5.57 1.45 -8.18
N ASN A 36 -4.65 2.06 -7.41
CA ASN A 36 -3.74 3.11 -7.90
C ASN A 36 -2.41 2.61 -8.46
N ARG A 37 -2.02 1.34 -8.28
CA ARG A 37 -0.79 0.82 -8.86
C ARG A 37 -1.02 0.20 -10.22
N GLY A 38 -1.34 1.09 -11.18
CA GLY A 38 -1.17 0.81 -12.59
C GLY A 38 -1.83 -0.50 -13.03
N SER A 39 -3.17 -0.57 -12.96
CA SER A 39 -3.89 -1.47 -13.85
C SER A 39 -3.46 -1.08 -15.26
N LYS A 40 -2.46 -1.80 -15.79
CA LYS A 40 -2.13 -1.63 -17.20
C LYS A 40 -3.40 -1.98 -17.95
N ALA A 41 -3.93 -1.01 -18.67
CA ALA A 41 -4.99 -1.29 -19.62
C ALA A 41 -4.62 -2.55 -20.40
N PRO A 42 -5.53 -3.50 -20.59
CA PRO A 42 -5.26 -4.71 -21.35
C PRO A 42 -4.56 -4.37 -22.65
N ARG A 43 -3.43 -5.02 -22.92
CA ARG A 43 -2.64 -4.72 -24.12
C ARG A 43 -3.38 -5.22 -25.33
N LEU A 44 -3.90 -4.30 -26.12
CA LEU A 44 -4.39 -4.60 -27.47
C LEU A 44 -3.22 -4.70 -28.42
N ASP A 45 -3.17 -5.77 -29.21
CA ASP A 45 -2.38 -5.78 -30.43
C ASP A 45 -3.11 -4.97 -31.50
N PRO A 46 -2.59 -3.80 -31.93
CA PRO A 46 -3.23 -3.00 -32.98
C PRO A 46 -3.45 -3.76 -34.30
N LYS A 47 -2.63 -4.79 -34.56
CA LYS A 47 -2.78 -5.64 -35.74
C LYS A 47 -4.01 -6.56 -35.67
N ARG A 48 -4.47 -6.88 -34.47
CA ARG A 48 -5.67 -7.69 -34.28
C ARG A 48 -6.93 -7.02 -34.82
N ILE A 49 -7.01 -5.69 -34.71
CA ILE A 49 -8.12 -4.87 -35.24
C ILE A 49 -8.22 -5.00 -36.75
N ILE A 50 -7.10 -5.18 -37.42
CA ILE A 50 -7.02 -5.20 -38.89
C ILE A 50 -7.23 -6.62 -39.44
N ASN A 51 -6.82 -7.65 -38.72
CA ASN A 51 -6.67 -9.00 -39.27
C ASN A 51 -7.66 -10.06 -38.73
N GLU A 52 -8.34 -9.86 -37.61
CA GLU A 52 -9.19 -10.88 -37.02
C GLU A 52 -10.65 -10.46 -36.94
N SER A 53 -11.37 -10.68 -38.01
CA SER A 53 -12.81 -10.94 -37.92
C SER A 53 -13.06 -12.43 -38.17
N SER A 54 -12.86 -13.22 -37.14
CA SER A 54 -13.30 -14.60 -37.12
C SER A 54 -14.82 -14.64 -36.95
N SER A 55 -15.47 -15.43 -37.78
CA SER A 55 -16.91 -15.66 -37.94
C SER A 55 -17.66 -14.53 -38.65
N PHE A 56 -17.59 -14.58 -39.95
CA PHE A 56 -18.47 -13.89 -40.87
C PHE A 56 -19.93 -14.26 -40.62
N LEU A 57 -20.64 -13.41 -39.93
CA LEU A 57 -22.09 -13.35 -40.05
C LEU A 57 -22.43 -12.53 -41.31
N ARG A 58 -22.32 -13.15 -42.46
CA ARG A 58 -22.56 -12.53 -43.78
C ARG A 58 -23.85 -11.68 -43.88
N GLU A 59 -24.83 -12.00 -43.07
CA GLU A 59 -26.11 -11.29 -43.00
C GLU A 59 -26.07 -9.94 -42.28
N ARG A 60 -24.92 -9.57 -41.65
CA ARG A 60 -24.76 -8.37 -40.80
C ARG A 60 -23.66 -7.45 -41.25
N GLU A 61 -23.19 -7.61 -42.48
CA GLU A 61 -22.18 -6.76 -43.08
C GLU A 61 -22.73 -6.14 -44.37
N PRO A 62 -22.40 -4.85 -44.64
CA PRO A 62 -22.83 -4.20 -45.86
C PRO A 62 -22.16 -4.88 -47.06
N GLU A 63 -22.94 -5.09 -48.13
CA GLU A 63 -22.42 -5.61 -49.38
C GLU A 63 -21.46 -4.61 -50.02
N MET A 64 -20.37 -5.12 -50.56
CA MET A 64 -19.42 -4.40 -51.42
C MET A 64 -19.72 -4.72 -52.87
N ASN A 65 -19.62 -3.71 -53.74
CA ASN A 65 -19.61 -4.00 -55.17
C ASN A 65 -18.30 -4.66 -55.61
N SER A 66 -18.23 -5.20 -56.81
CA SER A 66 -17.09 -5.97 -57.31
C SER A 66 -15.77 -5.17 -57.33
N GLU A 67 -15.85 -3.86 -57.61
CA GLU A 67 -14.68 -2.99 -57.61
C GLU A 67 -14.16 -2.71 -56.19
N GLU A 68 -15.07 -2.43 -55.25
CA GLU A 68 -14.74 -2.27 -53.84
C GLU A 68 -14.14 -3.53 -53.24
N TYR A 69 -14.66 -4.70 -53.59
CA TYR A 69 -14.15 -6.00 -53.13
C TYR A 69 -12.73 -6.25 -53.67
N ALA A 70 -12.50 -6.03 -54.96
CA ALA A 70 -11.17 -6.18 -55.55
C ALA A 70 -10.13 -5.20 -54.95
N LEU A 71 -10.56 -4.00 -54.57
CA LEU A 71 -9.73 -3.06 -53.86
C LEU A 71 -9.49 -3.51 -52.41
N TYR A 72 -10.52 -3.96 -51.70
CA TYR A 72 -10.41 -4.48 -50.34
C TYR A 72 -9.32 -5.54 -50.20
N GLU A 73 -9.33 -6.53 -51.09
CA GLU A 73 -8.30 -7.59 -51.08
C GLU A 73 -6.86 -7.04 -51.24
N LYS A 74 -6.68 -6.01 -52.05
CA LYS A 74 -5.38 -5.35 -52.24
C LYS A 74 -4.97 -4.53 -51.02
N VAL A 75 -5.90 -3.76 -50.45
CA VAL A 75 -5.65 -2.81 -49.37
C VAL A 75 -5.43 -3.51 -48.04
N VAL A 76 -6.16 -4.57 -47.72
CA VAL A 76 -6.05 -5.32 -46.47
C VAL A 76 -4.62 -5.81 -46.24
N ASN A 77 -4.00 -6.38 -47.28
CA ASN A 77 -2.60 -6.81 -47.20
C ASN A 77 -1.59 -5.65 -47.05
N MET A 78 -1.94 -4.45 -47.57
CA MET A 78 -1.10 -3.27 -47.47
C MET A 78 -1.23 -2.54 -46.13
N LEU A 79 -2.39 -2.60 -45.49
CA LEU A 79 -2.61 -1.97 -44.17
C LEU A 79 -1.62 -2.48 -43.11
N GLY A 80 -1.24 -3.76 -43.16
CA GLY A 80 -0.25 -4.35 -42.26
C GLY A 80 1.20 -4.02 -42.59
N THR A 81 1.52 -3.64 -43.86
CA THR A 81 2.89 -3.46 -44.34
C THR A 81 3.22 -2.01 -44.72
N ASN A 82 2.27 -1.28 -45.31
CA ASN A 82 2.42 0.10 -45.72
C ASN A 82 1.10 0.87 -45.62
N PRO A 83 0.64 1.20 -44.39
CA PRO A 83 -0.66 1.83 -44.15
C PRO A 83 -0.81 3.20 -44.84
N ALA A 84 0.27 3.98 -44.92
CA ALA A 84 0.26 5.29 -45.55
C ALA A 84 0.00 5.22 -47.08
N PHE A 85 0.50 4.16 -47.75
CA PHE A 85 0.22 3.96 -49.18
C PHE A 85 -1.20 3.44 -49.37
N ALA A 86 -1.66 2.51 -48.55
CA ALA A 86 -3.03 2.01 -48.56
C ALA A 86 -4.04 3.17 -48.37
N LEU A 87 -3.78 4.09 -47.45
CA LEU A 87 -4.61 5.26 -47.19
C LEU A 87 -4.72 6.16 -48.43
N ARG A 88 -3.60 6.52 -49.05
CA ARG A 88 -3.61 7.36 -50.26
C ARG A 88 -4.40 6.73 -51.41
N LEU A 89 -4.30 5.40 -51.55
CA LEU A 89 -5.07 4.68 -52.55
C LEU A 89 -6.58 4.79 -52.31
N LEU A 90 -6.99 4.60 -51.06
CA LEU A 90 -8.38 4.71 -50.62
C LEU A 90 -8.91 6.14 -50.76
N GLU A 91 -8.16 7.15 -50.33
CA GLU A 91 -8.53 8.57 -50.46
C GLU A 91 -8.69 9.00 -51.92
N GLY A 92 -7.79 8.53 -52.83
CA GLY A 92 -7.92 8.80 -54.27
C GLY A 92 -9.21 8.27 -54.86
N MET A 93 -9.68 7.12 -54.41
CA MET A 93 -10.94 6.52 -54.89
C MET A 93 -12.17 7.19 -54.27
N MET A 94 -12.08 7.75 -53.09
CA MET A 94 -13.17 8.52 -52.46
C MET A 94 -13.52 9.76 -53.28
N ASN A 95 -12.54 10.42 -53.90
CA ASN A 95 -12.76 11.61 -54.73
C ASN A 95 -13.44 11.32 -56.07
N GLU A 96 -13.46 10.05 -56.49
CA GLU A 96 -14.08 9.62 -57.75
C GLU A 96 -15.51 9.08 -57.60
N LYS A 97 -15.95 8.76 -56.34
CA LYS A 97 -17.25 8.12 -56.08
C LYS A 97 -18.17 9.05 -55.29
N GLU A 98 -19.35 9.36 -55.82
CA GLU A 98 -20.35 10.23 -55.15
C GLU A 98 -20.87 9.66 -53.82
N LYS A 99 -20.93 8.36 -53.62
CA LYS A 99 -21.37 7.71 -52.36
C LYS A 99 -20.73 6.33 -52.18
N PRO A 100 -19.55 6.21 -51.55
CA PRO A 100 -18.95 4.94 -51.27
C PRO A 100 -19.83 4.09 -50.31
N SER A 101 -19.69 2.75 -50.36
CA SER A 101 -20.48 1.87 -49.51
C SER A 101 -20.06 2.06 -48.01
N PRO A 102 -20.93 1.70 -47.04
CA PRO A 102 -20.52 1.68 -45.63
C PRO A 102 -19.33 0.77 -45.37
N ALA A 103 -19.16 -0.30 -46.14
CA ALA A 103 -17.99 -1.17 -46.07
C ALA A 103 -16.69 -0.45 -46.47
N PHE A 104 -16.76 0.41 -47.51
CA PHE A 104 -15.61 1.20 -47.94
C PHE A 104 -15.22 2.26 -46.88
N GLU A 105 -16.23 2.93 -46.28
CA GLU A 105 -15.99 3.86 -45.16
C GLU A 105 -15.34 3.19 -43.97
N PHE A 106 -15.75 1.96 -43.66
CA PHE A 106 -15.11 1.15 -42.61
C PHE A 106 -13.63 0.84 -42.93
N ILE A 107 -13.31 0.46 -44.15
CA ILE A 107 -11.93 0.19 -44.60
C ILE A 107 -11.06 1.46 -44.51
N LEU A 108 -11.62 2.58 -44.92
CA LEU A 108 -10.98 3.89 -44.83
C LEU A 108 -10.71 4.26 -43.36
N GLY A 109 -11.67 3.99 -42.48
CA GLY A 109 -11.48 4.11 -41.01
C GLY A 109 -10.34 3.25 -40.47
N ASN A 110 -10.21 2.00 -40.94
CA ASN A 110 -9.07 1.12 -40.59
C ASN A 110 -7.75 1.71 -41.06
N ALA A 111 -7.70 2.31 -42.25
CA ALA A 111 -6.49 2.94 -42.76
C ALA A 111 -6.09 4.20 -41.96
N TYR A 112 -7.05 5.04 -41.59
CA TYR A 112 -6.82 6.18 -40.71
C TYR A 112 -6.35 5.71 -39.31
N TYR A 113 -6.95 4.67 -38.76
CA TYR A 113 -6.51 4.10 -37.50
C TYR A 113 -5.05 3.62 -37.55
N ALA A 114 -4.68 2.90 -38.62
CA ALA A 114 -3.33 2.40 -38.82
C ALA A 114 -2.28 3.53 -39.00
N THR A 115 -2.70 4.70 -39.48
CA THR A 115 -1.85 5.89 -39.60
C THR A 115 -1.92 6.84 -38.39
N GLY A 116 -2.77 6.55 -37.39
CA GLY A 116 -2.89 7.32 -36.15
C GLY A 116 -3.80 8.54 -36.21
N ASP A 117 -4.55 8.73 -37.32
CA ASP A 117 -5.53 9.82 -37.46
C ASP A 117 -6.86 9.42 -36.80
N HIS A 118 -6.92 9.52 -35.46
CA HIS A 118 -8.09 9.12 -34.67
C HIS A 118 -9.35 9.92 -34.99
N ALA A 119 -9.22 11.19 -35.39
CA ALA A 119 -10.36 12.03 -35.72
C ALA A 119 -11.05 11.55 -37.01
N LYS A 120 -10.27 11.28 -38.05
CA LYS A 120 -10.80 10.74 -39.31
C LYS A 120 -11.27 9.29 -39.15
N THR A 121 -10.59 8.49 -38.30
CA THR A 121 -11.03 7.15 -37.94
C THR A 121 -12.45 7.17 -37.37
N GLU A 122 -12.68 8.03 -36.37
CA GLU A 122 -13.99 8.17 -35.71
C GLU A 122 -15.05 8.58 -36.73
N SER A 123 -14.76 9.60 -37.55
CA SER A 123 -15.71 10.08 -38.58
C SER A 123 -16.07 8.97 -39.55
N SER A 124 -15.09 8.19 -40.03
CA SER A 124 -15.31 7.12 -41.00
C SER A 124 -16.14 5.96 -40.39
N TYR A 125 -15.81 5.53 -39.16
CA TYR A 125 -16.60 4.48 -38.51
C TYR A 125 -18.01 4.95 -38.16
N LYS A 126 -18.18 6.18 -37.69
CA LYS A 126 -19.53 6.75 -37.44
C LYS A 126 -20.36 6.79 -38.71
N SER A 127 -19.81 7.26 -39.82
CA SER A 127 -20.50 7.25 -41.09
C SER A 127 -20.91 5.83 -41.51
N ALA A 128 -20.01 4.86 -41.32
CA ALA A 128 -20.32 3.46 -41.63
C ALA A 128 -21.49 2.93 -40.79
N VAL A 129 -21.52 3.15 -39.48
CA VAL A 129 -22.59 2.65 -38.59
C VAL A 129 -23.89 3.46 -38.71
N GLU A 130 -23.85 4.73 -39.04
CA GLU A 130 -25.05 5.54 -39.32
C GLU A 130 -25.77 5.06 -40.54
N ARG A 131 -25.03 4.72 -41.60
CA ARG A 131 -25.59 4.21 -42.85
C ARG A 131 -25.95 2.72 -42.84
N TYR A 132 -25.25 1.95 -41.98
CA TYR A 132 -25.55 0.53 -41.78
C TYR A 132 -25.50 0.19 -40.25
N PRO A 133 -26.61 0.43 -39.54
CA PRO A 133 -26.64 0.30 -38.07
C PRO A 133 -26.37 -1.10 -37.51
N SER A 134 -26.46 -2.14 -38.34
CA SER A 134 -26.13 -3.53 -37.94
C SER A 134 -24.69 -3.93 -38.27
N PHE A 135 -23.81 -2.98 -38.62
CA PHE A 135 -22.42 -3.26 -38.94
C PHE A 135 -21.61 -3.59 -37.69
N LEU A 136 -21.61 -4.85 -37.29
CA LEU A 136 -20.99 -5.34 -36.08
C LEU A 136 -19.51 -4.93 -35.96
N ARG A 137 -18.70 -5.17 -37.00
CA ARG A 137 -17.26 -4.86 -37.00
C ARG A 137 -16.98 -3.37 -36.83
N ALA A 138 -17.79 -2.52 -37.47
CA ALA A 138 -17.61 -1.08 -37.36
C ALA A 138 -17.93 -0.57 -35.92
N TRP A 139 -18.94 -1.15 -35.26
CA TRP A 139 -19.23 -0.86 -33.86
C TRP A 139 -18.11 -1.37 -32.93
N ASN A 140 -17.58 -2.57 -33.18
CA ASN A 140 -16.46 -3.10 -32.41
C ASN A 140 -15.21 -2.21 -32.53
N ASN A 141 -14.81 -1.86 -33.77
CA ASN A 141 -13.66 -1.01 -34.02
C ASN A 141 -13.84 0.41 -33.47
N LEU A 142 -15.05 0.94 -33.48
CA LEU A 142 -15.38 2.21 -32.84
C LEU A 142 -15.20 2.13 -31.32
N GLY A 143 -15.63 1.02 -30.72
CA GLY A 143 -15.38 0.72 -29.30
C GLY A 143 -13.90 0.65 -28.96
N VAL A 144 -13.11 0.00 -29.81
CA VAL A 144 -11.65 -0.09 -29.64
C VAL A 144 -10.99 1.29 -29.77
N LEU A 145 -11.41 2.11 -30.72
CA LEU A 145 -10.92 3.49 -30.85
C LEU A 145 -11.19 4.29 -29.57
N TYR A 146 -12.40 4.24 -29.04
CA TYR A 146 -12.76 4.94 -27.80
C TYR A 146 -12.02 4.40 -26.59
N TYR A 147 -11.87 3.09 -26.49
CA TYR A 147 -11.05 2.45 -25.45
C TYR A 147 -9.60 2.94 -25.48
N THR A 148 -8.96 2.93 -26.66
CA THR A 148 -7.56 3.33 -26.82
C THR A 148 -7.32 4.83 -26.61
N THR A 149 -8.35 5.64 -26.80
CA THR A 149 -8.33 7.09 -26.55
C THR A 149 -8.84 7.48 -25.15
N GLY A 150 -9.15 6.50 -24.28
CA GLY A 150 -9.60 6.75 -22.91
C GLY A 150 -11.04 7.25 -22.76
N ARG A 151 -11.83 7.17 -23.83
CA ARG A 151 -13.24 7.58 -23.86
C ARG A 151 -14.13 6.39 -23.48
N PHE A 152 -14.06 5.96 -22.21
CA PHE A 152 -14.67 4.70 -21.78
C PHE A 152 -16.19 4.68 -21.86
N GLY A 153 -16.87 5.79 -21.61
CA GLY A 153 -18.32 5.88 -21.77
C GLY A 153 -18.79 5.63 -23.20
N ASP A 154 -18.08 6.20 -24.20
CA ASP A 154 -18.34 5.96 -25.62
C ASP A 154 -17.98 4.51 -26.01
N ALA A 155 -16.89 3.97 -25.44
CA ALA A 155 -16.50 2.57 -25.66
C ALA A 155 -17.57 1.60 -25.17
N VAL A 156 -18.16 1.84 -23.98
CA VAL A 156 -19.27 1.04 -23.45
C VAL A 156 -20.45 1.01 -24.42
N GLN A 157 -20.83 2.17 -24.97
CA GLN A 157 -21.94 2.25 -25.93
C GLN A 157 -21.64 1.44 -27.20
N ALA A 158 -20.44 1.61 -27.76
CA ALA A 158 -20.05 0.96 -29.01
C ALA A 158 -19.91 -0.57 -28.84
N PHE A 159 -19.22 -1.05 -27.79
CA PHE A 159 -19.09 -2.47 -27.49
C PHE A 159 -20.45 -3.11 -27.14
N SER A 160 -21.29 -2.44 -26.36
CA SER A 160 -22.63 -2.94 -26.03
C SER A 160 -23.48 -3.10 -27.30
N LYS A 161 -23.33 -2.18 -28.25
CA LYS A 161 -24.00 -2.31 -29.55
C LYS A 161 -23.46 -3.50 -30.35
N SER A 162 -22.13 -3.69 -30.40
CA SER A 162 -21.52 -4.85 -31.06
C SER A 162 -22.03 -6.16 -30.44
N VAL A 163 -22.03 -6.28 -29.11
CA VAL A 163 -22.55 -7.44 -28.38
C VAL A 163 -24.03 -7.67 -28.68
N SER A 164 -24.86 -6.62 -28.71
CA SER A 164 -26.29 -6.72 -29.06
C SER A 164 -26.52 -7.22 -30.47
N LEU A 165 -25.60 -6.94 -31.39
CA LEU A 165 -25.58 -7.44 -32.76
C LEU A 165 -25.05 -8.88 -32.87
N GLY A 166 -24.64 -9.49 -31.78
CA GLY A 166 -24.23 -10.89 -31.72
C GLY A 166 -22.74 -11.13 -31.70
N ASP A 167 -21.94 -10.11 -31.38
CA ASP A 167 -20.53 -10.31 -31.10
C ASP A 167 -20.35 -11.26 -29.89
N ARG A 168 -19.45 -12.23 -30.06
CA ARG A 168 -19.13 -13.25 -29.03
C ARG A 168 -17.62 -13.34 -28.76
N ASP A 169 -16.85 -12.40 -29.30
CA ASP A 169 -15.40 -12.39 -29.07
C ASP A 169 -15.12 -12.10 -27.59
N PRO A 170 -14.38 -13.00 -26.90
CA PRO A 170 -13.94 -12.77 -25.53
C PRO A 170 -13.24 -11.43 -25.33
N THR A 171 -12.51 -10.95 -26.33
CA THR A 171 -11.82 -9.66 -26.28
C THR A 171 -12.79 -8.50 -26.18
N THR A 172 -13.88 -8.51 -26.97
CA THR A 172 -14.93 -7.50 -26.91
C THR A 172 -15.54 -7.42 -25.52
N TYR A 173 -15.87 -8.57 -24.92
CA TYR A 173 -16.39 -8.62 -23.55
C TYR A 173 -15.38 -8.15 -22.53
N GLY A 174 -14.10 -8.49 -22.67
CA GLY A 174 -13.06 -8.05 -21.75
C GLY A 174 -12.82 -6.55 -21.79
N LEU A 175 -12.81 -5.95 -22.99
CA LEU A 175 -12.69 -4.51 -23.18
C LEU A 175 -13.94 -3.75 -22.71
N LEU A 176 -15.12 -4.31 -22.93
CA LEU A 176 -16.37 -3.81 -22.37
C LEU A 176 -16.32 -3.84 -20.84
N GLY A 177 -15.86 -4.94 -20.24
CA GLY A 177 -15.69 -5.08 -18.80
C GLY A 177 -14.75 -4.02 -18.22
N TYR A 178 -13.60 -3.80 -18.86
CA TYR A 178 -12.67 -2.74 -18.43
C TYR A 178 -13.28 -1.34 -18.57
N SER A 179 -13.95 -1.06 -19.69
CA SER A 179 -14.59 0.23 -19.91
C SER A 179 -15.69 0.51 -18.89
N LEU A 180 -16.50 -0.49 -18.54
CA LEU A 180 -17.52 -0.41 -17.50
C LEU A 180 -16.92 -0.21 -16.09
N GLU A 181 -15.77 -0.87 -15.82
CA GLU A 181 -15.04 -0.68 -14.56
C GLU A 181 -14.56 0.77 -14.42
N GLN A 182 -14.03 1.38 -15.50
CA GLN A 182 -13.59 2.79 -15.50
C GLN A 182 -14.77 3.77 -15.32
N GLU A 183 -15.96 3.42 -15.82
CA GLU A 183 -17.19 4.20 -15.62
C GLU A 183 -17.86 3.93 -14.25
N GLY A 184 -17.27 3.07 -13.41
CA GLY A 184 -17.79 2.74 -12.10
C GLY A 184 -18.99 1.77 -12.10
N ASN A 185 -19.36 1.20 -13.23
CA ASN A 185 -20.42 0.20 -13.31
C ASN A 185 -19.88 -1.21 -13.04
N LEU A 186 -19.56 -1.47 -11.76
CA LEU A 186 -18.83 -2.66 -11.33
C LEU A 186 -19.61 -3.96 -11.57
N ILE A 187 -20.94 -3.93 -11.44
CA ILE A 187 -21.79 -5.12 -11.65
C ILE A 187 -21.76 -5.54 -13.11
N ALA A 188 -21.95 -4.61 -14.02
CA ALA A 188 -21.90 -4.93 -15.45
C ALA A 188 -20.47 -5.29 -15.91
N ALA A 189 -19.44 -4.67 -15.31
CA ALA A 189 -18.06 -5.03 -15.55
C ALA A 189 -17.76 -6.48 -15.15
N GLU A 190 -18.23 -6.92 -13.98
CA GLU A 190 -18.06 -8.29 -13.51
C GLU A 190 -18.68 -9.31 -14.49
N VAL A 191 -19.92 -9.06 -14.90
CA VAL A 191 -20.62 -9.91 -15.90
C VAL A 191 -19.82 -9.98 -17.21
N SER A 192 -19.31 -8.84 -17.67
CA SER A 192 -18.55 -8.77 -18.90
C SER A 192 -17.22 -9.52 -18.82
N TYR A 193 -16.47 -9.38 -17.73
CA TYR A 193 -15.25 -10.16 -17.51
C TYR A 193 -15.52 -11.67 -17.39
N MET A 194 -16.61 -12.06 -16.72
CA MET A 194 -17.02 -13.47 -16.66
C MET A 194 -17.33 -14.03 -18.03
N GLN A 195 -18.01 -13.26 -18.88
CA GLN A 195 -18.32 -13.65 -20.25
C GLN A 195 -17.03 -13.77 -21.08
N ALA A 196 -16.09 -12.83 -20.93
CA ALA A 196 -14.78 -12.91 -21.57
C ALA A 196 -14.02 -14.19 -21.15
N LEU A 197 -13.99 -14.49 -19.85
CA LEU A 197 -13.33 -15.68 -19.31
C LEU A 197 -14.05 -16.99 -19.66
N SER A 198 -15.34 -16.96 -20.00
CA SER A 198 -16.04 -18.13 -20.53
C SER A 198 -15.51 -18.54 -21.91
N GLY A 199 -15.10 -17.59 -22.75
CA GLY A 199 -14.51 -17.84 -24.06
C GLY A 199 -12.98 -18.01 -24.03
N ASP A 200 -12.30 -17.34 -23.12
CA ASP A 200 -10.83 -17.40 -22.92
C ASP A 200 -10.49 -17.51 -21.43
N PRO A 201 -10.62 -18.71 -20.82
CA PRO A 201 -10.41 -18.90 -19.38
C PRO A 201 -8.98 -18.62 -18.93
N GLY A 202 -8.00 -18.69 -19.81
CA GLY A 202 -6.58 -18.51 -19.54
C GLY A 202 -6.13 -17.04 -19.57
N ASN A 203 -6.99 -16.13 -19.95
CA ASN A 203 -6.63 -14.72 -20.09
C ASN A 203 -6.39 -14.04 -18.75
N ALA A 204 -5.13 -13.78 -18.45
CA ALA A 204 -4.76 -13.22 -17.16
C ALA A 204 -5.20 -11.76 -16.98
N ASP A 205 -5.38 -11.00 -18.07
CA ASP A 205 -5.82 -9.60 -17.97
C ASP A 205 -7.30 -9.52 -17.54
N TRP A 206 -8.12 -10.45 -18.05
CA TRP A 206 -9.53 -10.57 -17.61
C TRP A 206 -9.66 -11.16 -16.21
N GLN A 207 -8.80 -12.13 -15.85
CA GLN A 207 -8.72 -12.65 -14.47
C GLN A 207 -8.30 -11.54 -13.50
N GLU A 208 -7.35 -10.70 -13.87
CA GLU A 208 -6.92 -9.56 -13.04
C GLU A 208 -8.04 -8.52 -12.88
N GLY A 209 -8.77 -8.19 -13.95
CA GLY A 209 -9.95 -7.34 -13.87
C GLY A 209 -10.99 -7.90 -12.89
N LEU A 210 -11.33 -9.16 -13.03
CA LEU A 210 -12.27 -9.84 -12.13
C LEU A 210 -11.76 -9.91 -10.69
N LEU A 211 -10.43 -10.12 -10.48
CA LEU A 211 -9.81 -10.09 -9.17
C LEU A 211 -9.99 -8.74 -8.48
N ARG A 212 -9.74 -7.63 -9.18
CA ARG A 212 -9.95 -6.27 -8.64
C ARG A 212 -11.38 -6.06 -8.16
N LEU A 213 -12.36 -6.45 -9.00
CA LEU A 213 -13.78 -6.32 -8.64
C LEU A 213 -14.14 -7.20 -7.42
N CYS A 214 -13.61 -8.43 -7.34
CA CYS A 214 -13.84 -9.32 -6.20
C CYS A 214 -13.24 -8.75 -4.90
N VAL A 215 -12.05 -8.16 -4.95
CA VAL A 215 -11.42 -7.51 -3.79
C VAL A 215 -12.24 -6.30 -3.35
N GLN A 216 -12.64 -5.44 -4.30
CA GLN A 216 -13.45 -4.26 -4.03
C GLN A 216 -14.83 -4.63 -3.46
N GLY A 217 -15.45 -5.68 -3.98
CA GLY A 217 -16.72 -6.22 -3.51
C GLY A 217 -16.60 -7.11 -2.26
N ARG A 218 -15.41 -7.23 -1.65
CA ARG A 218 -15.13 -8.10 -0.50
C ARG A 218 -15.49 -9.57 -0.69
N GLN A 219 -15.48 -10.06 -1.93
CA GLN A 219 -15.70 -11.47 -2.26
C GLN A 219 -14.41 -12.28 -2.04
N LEU A 220 -13.91 -12.34 -0.77
CA LEU A 220 -12.56 -12.79 -0.45
C LEU A 220 -12.25 -14.21 -0.93
N ALA A 221 -13.17 -15.15 -0.78
CA ALA A 221 -12.95 -16.53 -1.22
C ALA A 221 -12.77 -16.65 -2.74
N ARG A 222 -13.51 -15.87 -3.51
CA ARG A 222 -13.41 -15.83 -4.96
C ARG A 222 -12.15 -15.10 -5.40
N ALA A 223 -11.82 -13.99 -4.76
CA ALA A 223 -10.58 -13.25 -4.99
C ALA A 223 -9.34 -14.14 -4.71
N GLU A 224 -9.34 -14.91 -3.62
CA GLU A 224 -8.28 -15.86 -3.29
C GLU A 224 -8.09 -16.91 -4.39
N ALA A 225 -9.17 -17.52 -4.87
CA ALA A 225 -9.11 -18.54 -5.91
C ALA A 225 -8.50 -17.98 -7.21
N ILE A 226 -8.91 -16.78 -7.62
CA ILE A 226 -8.37 -16.10 -8.81
C ILE A 226 -6.90 -15.74 -8.60
N ALA A 227 -6.52 -15.17 -7.45
CA ALA A 227 -5.14 -14.80 -7.15
C ALA A 227 -4.20 -16.03 -7.19
N ARG A 228 -4.63 -17.16 -6.63
CA ARG A 228 -3.89 -18.45 -6.69
C ARG A 228 -3.73 -18.95 -8.14
N THR A 229 -4.74 -18.77 -8.98
CA THR A 229 -4.67 -19.13 -10.40
C THR A 229 -3.67 -18.25 -11.14
N LEU A 230 -3.67 -16.93 -10.86
CA LEU A 230 -2.72 -15.97 -11.43
C LEU A 230 -1.28 -16.27 -11.01
N ILE A 231 -1.04 -16.60 -9.73
CA ILE A 231 0.28 -17.01 -9.24
C ILE A 231 0.75 -18.29 -9.98
N LYS A 232 -0.15 -19.27 -10.17
CA LYS A 232 0.19 -20.51 -10.87
C LYS A 232 0.57 -20.27 -12.34
N SER A 233 -0.12 -19.36 -13.03
CA SER A 233 0.15 -19.03 -14.43
C SER A 233 1.33 -18.05 -14.60
N ARG A 234 1.53 -17.15 -13.64
CA ARG A 234 2.55 -16.08 -13.67
C ARG A 234 3.35 -16.01 -12.36
N PRO A 235 4.09 -17.06 -11.98
CA PRO A 235 4.74 -17.17 -10.66
C PRO A 235 5.83 -16.12 -10.42
N ARG A 236 6.35 -15.50 -11.47
CA ARG A 236 7.39 -14.46 -11.38
C ARG A 236 6.86 -13.05 -11.15
N GLU A 237 5.54 -12.86 -11.12
CA GLU A 237 4.94 -11.55 -10.87
C GLU A 237 4.64 -11.40 -9.37
N ALA A 238 5.52 -10.75 -8.63
CA ALA A 238 5.42 -10.52 -7.17
C ALA A 238 4.08 -9.92 -6.75
N ARG A 239 3.51 -9.03 -7.58
CA ARG A 239 2.24 -8.35 -7.29
C ARG A 239 1.08 -9.31 -6.97
N PHE A 240 1.00 -10.48 -7.59
CA PHE A 240 -0.08 -11.42 -7.31
C PHE A 240 0.09 -12.14 -5.97
N TRP A 241 1.34 -12.35 -5.54
CA TRP A 241 1.64 -12.87 -4.21
C TRP A 241 1.26 -11.85 -3.13
N LEU A 242 1.57 -10.58 -3.35
CA LEU A 242 1.20 -9.49 -2.45
C LEU A 242 -0.32 -9.35 -2.35
N VAL A 243 -1.03 -9.39 -3.48
CA VAL A 243 -2.50 -9.35 -3.50
C VAL A 243 -3.10 -10.52 -2.72
N LEU A 244 -2.58 -11.74 -2.91
CA LEU A 244 -3.05 -12.89 -2.16
C LEU A 244 -2.77 -12.74 -0.65
N ALA A 245 -1.59 -12.26 -0.27
CA ALA A 245 -1.28 -11.99 1.14
C ALA A 245 -2.25 -10.96 1.74
N ASN A 246 -2.55 -9.87 1.03
CA ASN A 246 -3.50 -8.85 1.48
C ASN A 246 -4.94 -9.41 1.61
N ILE A 247 -5.39 -10.25 0.66
CA ILE A 247 -6.70 -10.94 0.77
C ILE A 247 -6.75 -11.80 2.03
N LEU A 248 -5.68 -12.53 2.34
CA LEU A 248 -5.59 -13.36 3.53
C LEU A 248 -5.58 -12.51 4.81
N LEU A 249 -4.91 -11.35 4.80
CA LEU A 249 -4.90 -10.41 5.93
C LEU A 249 -6.27 -9.79 6.18
N ILE A 250 -7.00 -9.41 5.13
CA ILE A 250 -8.41 -8.95 5.25
C ILE A 250 -9.29 -10.05 5.87
N GLY A 251 -9.00 -11.31 5.58
CA GLY A 251 -9.64 -12.48 6.18
C GLY A 251 -9.08 -12.89 7.55
N GLU A 252 -8.23 -12.07 8.18
CA GLU A 252 -7.56 -12.32 9.48
C GLU A 252 -6.65 -13.57 9.50
N ARG A 253 -6.27 -14.10 8.35
CA ARG A 253 -5.45 -15.31 8.16
C ARG A 253 -3.95 -14.97 8.07
N ARG A 254 -3.41 -14.33 9.12
CA ARG A 254 -2.05 -13.76 9.15
C ARG A 254 -0.94 -14.79 8.92
N LEU A 255 -1.05 -15.97 9.51
CA LEU A 255 -0.05 -17.04 9.33
C LEU A 255 0.02 -17.51 7.88
N GLU A 256 -1.12 -17.61 7.22
CA GLU A 256 -1.17 -18.01 5.81
C GLU A 256 -0.64 -16.89 4.90
N ALA A 257 -0.90 -15.63 5.23
CA ALA A 257 -0.31 -14.50 4.52
C ALA A 257 1.22 -14.52 4.62
N ALA A 258 1.78 -14.75 5.80
CA ALA A 258 3.22 -14.90 5.99
C ALA A 258 3.77 -16.07 5.16
N ALA A 259 3.12 -17.25 5.18
CA ALA A 259 3.55 -18.40 4.40
C ALA A 259 3.55 -18.14 2.88
N ILE A 260 2.58 -17.39 2.36
CA ILE A 260 2.53 -17.00 0.95
C ILE A 260 3.70 -16.07 0.61
N LEU A 261 4.02 -15.11 1.48
CA LEU A 261 5.15 -14.20 1.28
C LEU A 261 6.51 -14.92 1.43
N GLU A 262 6.62 -15.91 2.31
CA GLU A 262 7.80 -16.79 2.40
C GLU A 262 8.03 -17.56 1.09
N LEU A 263 6.98 -18.12 0.52
CA LEU A 263 7.06 -18.80 -0.78
C LEU A 263 7.50 -17.83 -1.88
N CYS A 264 6.99 -16.60 -1.89
CA CYS A 264 7.40 -15.55 -2.81
C CYS A 264 8.89 -15.22 -2.66
N ALA A 265 9.36 -15.06 -1.42
CA ALA A 265 10.77 -14.79 -1.10
C ALA A 265 11.67 -15.97 -1.44
N GLY A 266 11.22 -17.21 -1.16
CA GLY A 266 11.94 -18.44 -1.49
C GLY A 266 12.07 -18.67 -3.00
N ALA A 267 11.08 -18.22 -3.78
CA ALA A 267 11.12 -18.24 -5.24
C ALA A 267 12.04 -17.14 -5.83
N GLY A 268 12.60 -16.26 -5.01
CA GLY A 268 13.45 -15.14 -5.45
C GLY A 268 12.70 -14.04 -6.21
N VAL A 269 11.40 -13.92 -5.98
CA VAL A 269 10.51 -13.00 -6.69
C VAL A 269 10.14 -11.80 -5.82
N ALA A 270 10.19 -11.96 -4.49
CA ALA A 270 9.83 -10.92 -3.55
C ALA A 270 10.68 -9.66 -3.71
N GLY A 271 10.02 -8.53 -3.90
CA GLY A 271 10.62 -7.20 -3.86
C GLY A 271 10.61 -6.59 -2.45
N ALA A 272 10.88 -5.29 -2.38
CA ALA A 272 10.93 -4.60 -1.09
C ALA A 272 9.59 -4.59 -0.35
N GLU A 273 8.47 -4.54 -1.06
CA GLU A 273 7.14 -4.51 -0.46
C GLU A 273 6.77 -5.83 0.19
N GLU A 274 6.94 -6.93 -0.54
CA GLU A 274 6.65 -8.27 -0.05
C GLU A 274 7.53 -8.63 1.14
N LEU A 275 8.82 -8.31 1.07
CA LEU A 275 9.75 -8.51 2.18
C LEU A 275 9.40 -7.63 3.38
N THR A 276 9.00 -6.39 3.14
CA THR A 276 8.57 -5.48 4.21
C THR A 276 7.37 -6.05 4.96
N LEU A 277 6.32 -6.45 4.22
CA LEU A 277 5.12 -7.02 4.80
C LEU A 277 5.42 -8.32 5.55
N LEU A 278 6.28 -9.18 5.00
CA LEU A 278 6.71 -10.41 5.68
C LEU A 278 7.43 -10.11 6.99
N GLY A 279 8.36 -9.16 6.99
CA GLY A 279 9.07 -8.72 8.19
C GLY A 279 8.15 -8.14 9.26
N ASP A 280 7.16 -7.33 8.84
CA ASP A 280 6.16 -6.75 9.72
C ASP A 280 5.29 -7.87 10.36
N LEU A 281 4.85 -8.85 9.59
CA LEU A 281 4.09 -10.00 10.09
C LEU A 281 4.89 -10.84 11.09
N TYR A 282 6.18 -11.05 10.85
CA TYR A 282 7.04 -11.73 11.82
C TYR A 282 7.22 -10.92 13.11
N ALA A 283 7.43 -9.62 13.00
CA ALA A 283 7.58 -8.75 14.16
C ALA A 283 6.32 -8.74 15.04
N GLU A 284 5.13 -8.67 14.44
CA GLU A 284 3.83 -8.75 15.13
C GLU A 284 3.64 -10.08 15.88
N GLN A 285 4.15 -11.18 15.33
CA GLN A 285 4.07 -12.51 15.93
C GLN A 285 5.17 -12.77 16.97
N GLY A 286 6.03 -11.79 17.24
CA GLY A 286 7.18 -11.94 18.16
C GLY A 286 8.34 -12.75 17.57
N LEU A 287 8.32 -13.06 16.28
CA LEU A 287 9.38 -13.75 15.54
C LEU A 287 10.46 -12.73 15.13
N HIS A 288 11.10 -12.12 16.14
CA HIS A 288 11.97 -10.96 15.92
C HIS A 288 13.27 -11.30 15.18
N ALA A 289 13.78 -12.53 15.33
CA ALA A 289 14.98 -12.95 14.62
C ALA A 289 14.73 -13.11 13.13
N GLU A 290 13.56 -13.64 12.77
CA GLU A 290 13.07 -13.78 11.40
C GLU A 290 12.79 -12.41 10.78
N ALA A 291 12.10 -11.53 11.54
CA ALA A 291 11.86 -10.14 11.12
C ALA A 291 13.17 -9.41 10.80
N LEU A 292 14.16 -9.53 11.68
CA LEU A 292 15.49 -8.94 11.49
C LEU A 292 16.17 -9.48 10.23
N ALA A 293 16.12 -10.80 10.02
CA ALA A 293 16.71 -11.43 8.84
C ALA A 293 16.07 -10.97 7.53
N ILE A 294 14.76 -10.69 7.55
CA ILE A 294 14.05 -10.14 6.39
C ILE A 294 14.39 -8.66 6.17
N TYR A 295 14.34 -7.83 7.22
CA TYR A 295 14.64 -6.41 7.09
C TYR A 295 16.09 -6.14 6.67
N ALA A 296 17.03 -7.00 7.09
CA ALA A 296 18.42 -6.91 6.65
C ALA A 296 18.61 -7.16 5.11
N LYS A 297 17.64 -7.80 4.46
CA LYS A 297 17.64 -7.99 3.00
C LYS A 297 17.08 -6.78 2.23
N LEU A 298 16.47 -5.82 2.92
CA LEU A 298 15.93 -4.61 2.31
C LEU A 298 17.06 -3.64 1.95
N THR A 299 17.77 -3.93 0.86
CA THR A 299 18.89 -3.13 0.34
C THR A 299 18.45 -2.09 -0.70
N SER A 300 17.21 -1.62 -0.63
CA SER A 300 16.63 -0.70 -1.62
C SER A 300 17.23 0.71 -1.52
N PRO A 301 17.33 1.46 -2.66
CA PRO A 301 17.67 2.88 -2.66
C PRO A 301 16.68 3.76 -1.87
N ASP A 302 15.48 3.30 -1.56
CA ASP A 302 14.58 3.89 -0.57
C ASP A 302 14.96 3.44 0.85
N ALA A 303 16.17 3.80 1.27
CA ALA A 303 16.76 3.47 2.57
C ALA A 303 15.87 3.86 3.78
N THR A 304 14.94 4.80 3.61
CA THR A 304 14.06 5.30 4.67
C THR A 304 13.12 4.24 5.23
N THR A 305 12.55 3.38 4.39
CA THR A 305 11.60 2.35 4.85
C THR A 305 12.29 1.25 5.67
N GLY A 306 13.43 0.76 5.21
CA GLY A 306 14.23 -0.23 5.94
C GLY A 306 14.80 0.33 7.25
N GLU A 307 15.30 1.57 7.23
CA GLU A 307 15.78 2.30 8.40
C GLU A 307 14.72 2.39 9.49
N GLN A 308 13.52 2.89 9.14
CA GLN A 308 12.43 3.06 10.10
C GLN A 308 12.00 1.75 10.75
N ARG A 309 11.93 0.67 9.96
CA ARG A 309 11.54 -0.65 10.47
C ARG A 309 12.57 -1.28 11.38
N LEU A 310 13.83 -1.21 11.03
CA LEU A 310 14.91 -1.68 11.89
C LEU A 310 14.99 -0.90 13.20
N LEU A 311 14.78 0.42 13.16
CA LEU A 311 14.74 1.25 14.35
C LEU A 311 13.51 0.93 15.23
N ARG A 312 12.33 0.75 14.63
CA ARG A 312 11.13 0.34 15.36
C ARG A 312 11.31 -1.05 15.99
N LEU A 313 11.85 -2.01 15.24
CA LEU A 313 12.15 -3.34 15.76
C LEU A 313 13.13 -3.25 16.96
N ALA A 314 14.18 -2.44 16.85
CA ALA A 314 15.13 -2.23 17.93
C ALA A 314 14.47 -1.65 19.19
N GLN A 315 13.58 -0.66 19.03
CA GLN A 315 12.80 -0.09 20.13
C GLN A 315 11.89 -1.13 20.79
N THR A 316 11.17 -1.93 20.00
CA THR A 316 10.31 -3.02 20.50
C THR A 316 11.12 -4.04 21.28
N LEU A 317 12.30 -4.41 20.78
CA LEU A 317 13.19 -5.38 21.43
C LEU A 317 13.73 -4.86 22.77
N VAL A 318 14.07 -3.57 22.87
CA VAL A 318 14.46 -2.96 24.15
C VAL A 318 13.29 -2.98 25.12
N ALA A 319 12.10 -2.58 24.68
CA ALA A 319 10.90 -2.59 25.52
C ALA A 319 10.53 -4.00 26.01
N ALA A 320 10.79 -5.02 25.18
CA ALA A 320 10.62 -6.44 25.52
C ALA A 320 11.75 -7.02 26.40
N GLY A 321 12.73 -6.21 26.85
CA GLY A 321 13.85 -6.67 27.66
C GLY A 321 14.87 -7.53 26.90
N ARG A 322 14.98 -7.34 25.57
CA ARG A 322 15.89 -8.10 24.68
C ARG A 322 17.00 -7.22 24.08
N PRO A 323 17.87 -6.58 24.91
CA PRO A 323 18.84 -5.56 24.44
C PRO A 323 19.90 -6.13 23.47
N ALA A 324 20.27 -7.41 23.61
CA ALA A 324 21.24 -8.04 22.70
C ALA A 324 20.69 -8.15 21.26
N GLU A 325 19.40 -8.39 21.11
CA GLU A 325 18.76 -8.44 19.79
C GLU A 325 18.51 -7.05 19.23
N ALA A 326 18.16 -6.09 20.09
CA ALA A 326 18.09 -4.68 19.70
C ALA A 326 19.43 -4.19 19.14
N THR A 327 20.55 -4.58 19.76
CA THR A 327 21.90 -4.28 19.25
C THR A 327 22.11 -4.84 17.84
N ARG A 328 21.67 -6.08 17.58
CA ARG A 328 21.75 -6.67 16.22
C ARG A 328 20.93 -5.92 15.20
N ALA A 329 19.72 -5.46 15.58
CA ALA A 329 18.89 -4.64 14.72
C ALA A 329 19.56 -3.29 14.39
N LEU A 330 20.20 -2.65 15.36
CA LEU A 330 20.99 -1.42 15.16
C LEU A 330 22.21 -1.62 14.26
N GLN A 331 22.86 -2.80 14.33
CA GLN A 331 23.99 -3.14 13.46
C GLN A 331 23.59 -3.39 12.00
N ALA A 332 22.34 -3.77 11.76
CA ALA A 332 21.78 -3.98 10.42
C ALA A 332 21.35 -2.68 9.74
N LEU A 333 21.39 -1.53 10.43
CA LEU A 333 21.04 -0.24 9.86
C LEU A 333 21.98 0.15 8.70
N PRO A 334 21.49 0.86 7.68
CA PRO A 334 22.32 1.36 6.60
C PRO A 334 23.40 2.35 7.11
N ALA A 335 24.50 2.45 6.38
CA ALA A 335 25.63 3.33 6.76
C ALA A 335 25.24 4.81 6.83
N THR A 336 24.32 5.24 5.96
CA THR A 336 23.78 6.60 5.92
C THR A 336 22.35 6.58 6.45
N LEU A 337 22.11 7.35 7.51
CA LEU A 337 20.80 7.50 8.13
C LEU A 337 20.23 8.89 7.89
N THR A 338 18.92 8.99 7.89
CA THR A 338 18.22 10.28 7.98
C THR A 338 18.58 10.99 9.29
N ARG A 339 18.31 12.31 9.40
CA ARG A 339 18.52 13.03 10.67
C ARG A 339 17.69 12.39 11.80
N ALA A 340 16.41 12.16 11.56
CA ALA A 340 15.51 11.52 12.53
C ALA A 340 15.98 10.10 12.88
N GLY A 341 16.48 9.34 11.89
CA GLY A 341 17.03 8.00 12.12
C GLY A 341 18.27 8.01 13.00
N ARG A 342 19.16 9.00 12.85
CA ARG A 342 20.33 9.15 13.73
C ARG A 342 19.91 9.42 15.17
N THR A 343 18.97 10.35 15.39
CA THR A 343 18.43 10.67 16.72
C THR A 343 17.80 9.41 17.35
N THR A 344 16.93 8.71 16.62
CA THR A 344 16.28 7.47 17.11
C THR A 344 17.31 6.38 17.40
N ARG A 345 18.30 6.19 16.54
CA ARG A 345 19.40 5.23 16.79
C ARG A 345 20.12 5.51 18.10
N LEU A 346 20.54 6.76 18.32
CA LEU A 346 21.23 7.16 19.55
C LEU A 346 20.35 6.93 20.78
N LEU A 347 19.06 7.24 20.69
CA LEU A 347 18.10 6.99 21.77
C LEU A 347 18.01 5.52 22.12
N VAL A 348 17.89 4.64 21.12
CA VAL A 348 17.84 3.19 21.34
C VAL A 348 19.18 2.66 21.86
N GLN A 349 20.31 3.17 21.35
CA GLN A 349 21.65 2.83 21.89
C GLN A 349 21.77 3.18 23.36
N ALA A 350 21.33 4.37 23.77
CA ALA A 350 21.31 4.79 25.16
C ALA A 350 20.41 3.90 26.03
N GLN A 351 19.24 3.48 25.52
CA GLN A 351 18.37 2.55 26.24
C GLN A 351 19.00 1.16 26.39
N VAL A 352 19.67 0.65 25.35
CA VAL A 352 20.44 -0.61 25.42
C VAL A 352 21.58 -0.51 26.41
N ALA A 353 22.32 0.61 26.42
CA ALA A 353 23.40 0.86 27.37
C ALA A 353 22.85 0.95 28.80
N SER A 354 21.73 1.63 29.01
CA SER A 354 21.06 1.74 30.32
C SER A 354 20.60 0.36 30.83
N ALA A 355 20.04 -0.49 29.98
CA ALA A 355 19.65 -1.84 30.33
C ALA A 355 20.85 -2.75 30.71
N ALA A 356 22.05 -2.41 30.25
CA ALA A 356 23.31 -3.06 30.59
C ALA A 356 24.09 -2.32 31.68
N GLU A 357 23.47 -1.36 32.38
CA GLU A 357 24.05 -0.51 33.42
C GLU A 357 25.31 0.27 32.99
N ARG A 358 25.47 0.50 31.68
CA ARG A 358 26.58 1.29 31.10
C ARG A 358 26.22 2.77 31.04
N TRP A 359 26.05 3.37 32.23
CA TRP A 359 25.48 4.73 32.38
C TRP A 359 26.26 5.80 31.65
N THR A 360 27.60 5.73 31.63
CA THR A 360 28.46 6.69 30.95
C THR A 360 28.23 6.71 29.42
N GLU A 361 28.04 5.54 28.83
CA GLU A 361 27.73 5.41 27.40
C GLU A 361 26.33 5.99 27.11
N ALA A 362 25.33 5.58 27.92
CA ALA A 362 23.96 6.07 27.78
C ALA A 362 23.91 7.60 27.88
N ARG A 363 24.58 8.19 28.86
CA ARG A 363 24.65 9.64 29.03
C ARG A 363 25.25 10.33 27.83
N ARG A 364 26.41 9.87 27.34
CA ARG A 364 27.08 10.45 26.18
C ARG A 364 26.17 10.49 24.94
N ASP A 365 25.46 9.37 24.67
CA ASP A 365 24.60 9.28 23.51
C ASP A 365 23.38 10.21 23.64
N LEU A 366 22.80 10.33 24.85
CA LEU A 366 21.69 11.25 25.13
C LEU A 366 22.12 12.74 25.08
N GLU A 367 23.28 13.09 25.63
CA GLU A 367 23.83 14.43 25.53
C GLU A 367 24.12 14.82 24.09
N SER A 368 24.53 13.87 23.24
CA SER A 368 24.71 14.11 21.80
C SER A 368 23.39 14.45 21.11
N ILE A 369 22.27 13.81 21.47
CA ILE A 369 20.95 14.16 20.98
C ILE A 369 20.56 15.58 21.43
N LEU A 370 20.75 15.87 22.72
CA LEU A 370 20.33 17.14 23.30
C LEU A 370 21.19 18.34 22.84
N ALA A 371 22.41 18.09 22.36
CA ALA A 371 23.24 19.11 21.72
C ALA A 371 22.63 19.59 20.39
N GLU A 372 21.98 18.71 19.63
CA GLU A 372 21.31 19.05 18.37
C GLU A 372 19.83 19.43 18.57
N GLU A 373 19.18 18.81 19.55
CA GLU A 373 17.74 18.93 19.84
C GLU A 373 17.51 19.13 21.34
N PRO A 374 17.75 20.34 21.90
CA PRO A 374 17.69 20.58 23.34
C PRO A 374 16.36 20.28 24.02
N MET A 375 15.26 20.27 23.24
CA MET A 375 13.91 19.97 23.70
C MET A 375 13.42 18.59 23.25
N ASN A 376 14.33 17.64 22.96
CA ASN A 376 13.96 16.27 22.68
C ASN A 376 13.46 15.58 23.96
N GLY A 377 12.14 15.53 24.14
CA GLY A 377 11.50 15.04 25.37
C GLY A 377 11.89 13.61 25.73
N PRO A 378 11.86 12.63 24.80
CA PRO A 378 12.33 11.25 25.05
C PRO A 378 13.79 11.19 25.55
N ALA A 379 14.70 11.99 24.96
CA ALA A 379 16.10 12.01 25.38
C ALA A 379 16.25 12.64 26.77
N LEU A 380 15.51 13.72 27.08
CA LEU A 380 15.48 14.32 28.41
C LEU A 380 14.97 13.31 29.46
N LEU A 381 13.88 12.61 29.21
CA LEU A 381 13.37 11.58 30.14
C LEU A 381 14.43 10.48 30.39
N ALA A 382 15.03 9.98 29.32
CA ALA A 382 16.06 8.94 29.44
C ALA A 382 17.29 9.44 30.21
N LEU A 383 17.75 10.67 29.95
CA LEU A 383 18.88 11.27 30.67
C LEU A 383 18.57 11.49 32.16
N GLY A 384 17.35 11.96 32.48
CA GLY A 384 16.90 12.07 33.87
C GLY A 384 16.95 10.71 34.59
N THR A 385 16.51 9.63 33.90
CA THR A 385 16.57 8.26 34.45
C THR A 385 18.02 7.78 34.69
N VAL A 386 18.96 8.13 33.78
CA VAL A 386 20.39 7.83 33.96
C VAL A 386 20.94 8.55 35.22
N HIS A 387 20.64 9.84 35.40
CA HIS A 387 21.07 10.56 36.61
C HIS A 387 20.45 10.00 37.91
N VAL A 388 19.20 9.50 37.84
CA VAL A 388 18.60 8.79 38.99
C VAL A 388 19.38 7.52 39.32
N ALA A 389 19.81 6.75 38.33
CA ALA A 389 20.60 5.55 38.52
C ALA A 389 22.01 5.86 39.11
N GLU A 390 22.61 6.96 38.66
CA GLU A 390 23.90 7.46 39.19
C GLU A 390 23.77 8.17 40.55
N ARG A 391 22.56 8.27 41.11
CA ARG A 391 22.23 8.96 42.39
C ARG A 391 22.49 10.47 42.35
N GLU A 392 22.43 11.06 41.18
CA GLU A 392 22.57 12.49 40.97
C GLU A 392 21.19 13.19 40.98
N ASP A 393 20.44 13.03 42.08
CA ASP A 393 19.02 13.39 42.18
C ASP A 393 18.72 14.84 41.82
N ALA A 394 19.61 15.79 42.15
CA ALA A 394 19.42 17.19 41.80
C ALA A 394 19.52 17.46 40.30
N ARG A 395 20.41 16.77 39.60
CA ARG A 395 20.50 16.84 38.14
C ARG A 395 19.30 16.15 37.48
N ALA A 396 18.89 14.99 38.02
CA ALA A 396 17.70 14.30 37.55
C ALA A 396 16.45 15.18 37.60
N ALA A 397 16.24 15.90 38.74
CA ALA A 397 15.13 16.83 38.90
C ALA A 397 15.13 17.90 37.82
N PHE A 398 16.29 18.55 37.64
CA PHE A 398 16.44 19.60 36.63
C PHE A 398 16.12 19.12 35.20
N ILE A 399 16.59 17.92 34.84
CA ILE A 399 16.35 17.36 33.52
C ILE A 399 14.87 16.92 33.36
N PHE A 400 14.24 16.35 34.39
CA PHE A 400 12.81 16.02 34.36
C PHE A 400 11.93 17.27 34.29
N GLU A 401 12.31 18.37 34.94
CA GLU A 401 11.60 19.66 34.78
C GLU A 401 11.68 20.17 33.33
N ALA A 402 12.84 20.02 32.69
CA ALA A 402 12.97 20.35 31.27
C ALA A 402 12.08 19.45 30.39
N ALA A 403 12.04 18.12 30.65
CA ALA A 403 11.15 17.19 29.97
C ALA A 403 9.67 17.51 30.19
N GLY A 404 9.32 18.04 31.38
CA GLY A 404 7.96 18.47 31.73
C GLY A 404 7.46 19.71 30.97
N ARG A 405 8.35 20.43 30.26
CA ARG A 405 7.99 21.53 29.36
C ARG A 405 7.63 21.07 27.95
N VAL A 406 7.96 19.82 27.62
CA VAL A 406 7.62 19.22 26.33
C VAL A 406 6.27 18.51 26.46
N PRO A 407 5.21 18.93 25.73
CA PRO A 407 3.86 18.39 25.91
C PRO A 407 3.79 16.85 25.85
N ALA A 408 4.49 16.24 24.90
CA ALA A 408 4.50 14.78 24.71
C ALA A 408 5.13 13.99 25.87
N THR A 409 5.92 14.63 26.73
CA THR A 409 6.62 13.97 27.84
C THR A 409 6.23 14.52 29.20
N ALA A 410 5.41 15.57 29.25
CA ALA A 410 5.03 16.28 30.48
C ALA A 410 4.39 15.36 31.54
N TYR A 411 3.50 14.48 31.12
CA TYR A 411 2.88 13.48 31.99
C TYR A 411 3.91 12.58 32.67
N ARG A 412 4.78 11.94 31.86
CA ARG A 412 5.81 11.02 32.37
C ARG A 412 6.83 11.75 33.22
N ALA A 413 7.26 12.94 32.83
CA ALA A 413 8.18 13.76 33.60
C ALA A 413 7.61 14.11 34.98
N SER A 414 6.30 14.42 35.05
CA SER A 414 5.63 14.69 36.33
C SER A 414 5.62 13.44 37.23
N LEU A 415 5.43 12.25 36.68
CA LEU A 415 5.52 11.00 37.45
C LEU A 415 6.93 10.74 37.97
N GLU A 416 7.96 10.95 37.15
CA GLU A 416 9.35 10.75 37.56
C GLU A 416 9.78 11.75 38.64
N LEU A 417 9.34 13.01 38.54
CA LEU A 417 9.54 14.01 39.59
C LEU A 417 8.84 13.59 40.90
N ALA A 418 7.60 13.13 40.81
CA ALA A 418 6.88 12.63 41.98
C ALA A 418 7.60 11.47 42.67
N ASN A 419 8.14 10.53 41.90
CA ASN A 419 8.90 9.39 42.39
C ASN A 419 10.24 9.85 43.04
N LEU A 420 10.90 10.84 42.44
CA LEU A 420 12.14 11.41 42.96
C LEU A 420 11.92 12.09 44.32
N GLU A 421 10.90 12.94 44.42
CA GLU A 421 10.50 13.64 45.66
C GLU A 421 10.06 12.64 46.74
N LEU A 422 9.34 11.58 46.38
CA LEU A 422 8.97 10.50 47.30
C LEU A 422 10.19 9.79 47.89
N ARG A 423 11.20 9.52 47.08
CA ARG A 423 12.48 8.91 47.56
C ARG A 423 13.20 9.80 48.56
N GLN A 424 13.10 11.12 48.38
CA GLN A 424 13.66 12.14 49.26
C GLN A 424 12.78 12.43 50.50
N ARG A 425 11.64 11.74 50.61
CA ARG A 425 10.60 11.96 51.66
C ARG A 425 9.90 13.34 51.56
N ASN A 426 9.98 14.00 50.42
CA ASN A 426 9.28 15.26 50.17
C ASN A 426 7.84 14.99 49.71
N TYR A 427 7.02 14.43 50.60
CA TYR A 427 5.68 13.92 50.27
C TYR A 427 4.77 14.99 49.68
N ALA A 428 4.81 16.23 50.25
CA ALA A 428 4.00 17.33 49.75
C ALA A 428 4.28 17.66 48.27
N ARG A 429 5.57 17.75 47.90
CA ARG A 429 5.96 18.01 46.49
C ARG A 429 5.60 16.82 45.58
N SER A 430 5.75 15.60 46.08
CA SER A 430 5.31 14.41 45.34
C SER A 430 3.82 14.47 45.00
N VAL A 431 2.97 14.93 45.95
CA VAL A 431 1.54 15.13 45.73
C VAL A 431 1.28 16.16 44.64
N GLU A 432 2.01 17.30 44.64
CA GLU A 432 1.89 18.34 43.60
C GLU A 432 2.19 17.79 42.20
N HIS A 433 3.27 17.02 42.06
CA HIS A 433 3.64 16.41 40.77
C HIS A 433 2.65 15.34 40.32
N LEU A 434 2.09 14.53 41.22
CA LEU A 434 1.03 13.57 40.89
C LEU A 434 -0.26 14.25 40.46
N GLN A 435 -0.64 15.34 41.12
CA GLN A 435 -1.79 16.15 40.71
C GLN A 435 -1.61 16.75 39.33
N ARG A 436 -0.37 17.25 39.04
CA ARG A 436 -0.02 17.74 37.70
C ARG A 436 -0.12 16.63 36.67
N ALA A 437 0.37 15.44 36.95
CA ALA A 437 0.24 14.29 36.05
C ALA A 437 -1.25 14.00 35.73
N LEU A 438 -2.10 13.92 36.74
CA LEU A 438 -3.53 13.70 36.57
C LEU A 438 -4.27 14.81 35.82
N SER A 439 -3.76 16.05 35.90
CA SER A 439 -4.31 17.15 35.09
C SER A 439 -3.97 17.08 33.60
N LEU A 440 -2.91 16.34 33.25
CA LEU A 440 -2.46 16.12 31.87
C LEU A 440 -3.11 14.88 31.27
N GLU A 441 -3.23 13.81 32.06
CA GLU A 441 -3.80 12.53 31.61
C GLU A 441 -4.52 11.83 32.77
N HIS A 442 -5.76 11.43 32.54
CA HIS A 442 -6.53 10.70 33.54
C HIS A 442 -6.08 9.25 33.68
N SER A 443 -5.73 8.84 34.90
CA SER A 443 -5.29 7.47 35.22
C SER A 443 -5.73 7.07 36.63
N ASP A 444 -6.61 6.07 36.72
CA ASP A 444 -7.08 5.53 38.01
C ASP A 444 -5.91 5.06 38.87
N MET A 445 -4.90 4.43 38.26
CA MET A 445 -3.71 3.96 38.96
C MET A 445 -2.92 5.12 39.60
N VAL A 446 -2.78 6.25 38.91
CA VAL A 446 -2.10 7.44 39.43
C VAL A 446 -2.96 8.12 40.48
N ALA A 447 -4.29 8.11 40.34
CA ALA A 447 -5.22 8.61 41.36
C ALA A 447 -5.14 7.80 42.66
N ASP A 448 -5.12 6.49 42.58
CA ASP A 448 -4.89 5.61 43.75
C ASP A 448 -3.51 5.82 44.37
N TYR A 449 -2.50 6.02 43.54
CA TYR A 449 -1.14 6.33 44.03
C TYR A 449 -1.10 7.66 44.75
N LEU A 450 -1.72 8.68 44.21
CA LEU A 450 -1.86 10.00 44.85
C LEU A 450 -2.56 9.88 46.21
N ALA A 451 -3.66 9.11 46.30
CA ALA A 451 -4.37 8.90 47.56
C ALA A 451 -3.47 8.29 48.63
N ARG A 452 -2.63 7.30 48.26
CA ARG A 452 -1.67 6.67 49.18
C ARG A 452 -0.55 7.63 49.62
N VAL A 453 -0.02 8.46 48.70
CA VAL A 453 1.02 9.43 49.06
C VAL A 453 0.46 10.51 49.98
N LYS A 454 -0.81 10.94 49.81
CA LYS A 454 -1.48 11.87 50.73
C LYS A 454 -1.56 11.34 52.17
N THR A 455 -1.80 10.04 52.39
CA THR A 455 -1.78 9.47 53.73
C THR A 455 -0.38 9.52 54.41
N LEU A 456 0.69 9.61 53.60
CA LEU A 456 2.03 9.81 54.14
C LEU A 456 2.29 11.26 54.56
N VAL A 457 1.70 12.23 53.85
CA VAL A 457 1.74 13.65 54.24
C VAL A 457 1.06 13.84 55.62
N ASP A 458 -0.15 13.27 55.77
CA ASP A 458 -0.91 13.37 57.02
C ASP A 458 -0.19 12.71 58.21
N ALA A 459 0.60 11.65 57.94
CA ALA A 459 1.36 10.93 58.97
C ALA A 459 2.69 11.65 59.36
N ASP A 460 3.22 12.51 58.49
CA ASP A 460 4.49 13.23 58.71
C ASP A 460 4.25 14.64 59.31
N GLU A 461 2.99 15.13 59.35
CA GLU A 461 2.64 16.34 60.11
C GLU A 461 2.69 16.04 61.62
N PRO A 462 3.42 16.87 62.41
CA PRO A 462 3.42 16.71 63.87
C PRO A 462 1.99 16.86 64.41
N PRO A 463 1.61 16.15 65.44
CA PRO A 463 0.29 16.27 66.02
C PRO A 463 0.00 17.72 66.38
N LYS A 464 -1.11 18.24 65.85
CA LYS A 464 -1.51 19.62 66.17
C LYS A 464 -1.64 19.79 67.67
N PRO A 465 -1.13 20.89 68.25
CA PRO A 465 -1.10 21.13 69.70
C PRO A 465 -2.50 21.21 70.29
#